data_085e3a119e944bce49e28e4ac44177a4
#
_entry.id   085e3a119e944bce49e28e4ac44177a4
#
_cell.length_a   1.000
_cell.length_b   1.000
_cell.length_c   1.000
_cell.angle_alpha   90.00
_cell.angle_beta   90.00
_cell.angle_gamma   90.00
#
_symmetry.space_group_name_H-M   'P 1'
#
loop_
_entity.id
_entity.type
_entity.pdbx_description
1 polymer ?
#
loop_
_entity_poly.entity_id
_entity_poly.type
_entity_poly.pdbx_seq_one_letter_code
_entity_poly.pdbx_strand_id
1 'polypeptide(L)'
;IYGSKGTIQLDRNFYKLYDLGGDLIKNELEGTASKTTDTRGQGGLDVNHVGNLFDAIRTDKPLTAEIKDASISTHLCHLANMAQDAGETLKIDPITGKVINNSKVMNYWKREYASGWEPKV
;
A
#
# COMPACT_ATOMS: atom_id res chain seq x y z
N ILE A 1 -12.09 -5.66 9.35
CA ILE A 1 -12.15 -6.81 8.44
C ILE A 1 -12.76 -7.97 9.21
N TYR A 2 -13.84 -8.54 8.67
CA TYR A 2 -14.55 -9.68 9.24
C TYR A 2 -14.18 -10.95 8.47
N GLY A 3 -13.79 -11.98 9.18
CA GLY A 3 -13.40 -13.26 8.62
C GLY A 3 -14.19 -14.42 9.22
N SER A 4 -14.06 -15.62 8.63
CA SER A 4 -14.73 -16.84 9.11
C SER A 4 -14.22 -17.37 10.46
N LYS A 5 -13.11 -16.85 10.96
CA LYS A 5 -12.48 -17.26 12.23
C LYS A 5 -12.43 -16.14 13.27
N GLY A 6 -12.90 -14.95 12.94
CA GLY A 6 -12.87 -13.81 13.84
C GLY A 6 -12.78 -12.48 13.09
N THR A 7 -12.48 -11.43 13.81
CA THR A 7 -12.42 -10.06 13.31
C THR A 7 -11.06 -9.47 13.58
N ILE A 8 -10.49 -8.79 12.59
CA ILE A 8 -9.31 -7.96 12.76
C ILE A 8 -9.67 -6.48 12.65
N GLN A 9 -9.33 -5.71 13.66
CA GLN A 9 -9.40 -4.26 13.67
C GLN A 9 -7.99 -3.74 13.38
N LEU A 10 -7.85 -2.95 12.32
CA LEU A 10 -6.60 -2.32 11.91
C LEU A 10 -6.69 -0.82 12.14
N ASP A 11 -5.63 -0.25 12.63
CA ASP A 11 -5.41 1.17 12.73
C ASP A 11 -3.99 1.49 12.24
N ARG A 12 -3.64 2.77 12.20
CA ARG A 12 -2.31 3.20 11.76
C ARG A 12 -1.18 2.58 12.59
N ASN A 13 -1.38 2.45 13.90
CA ASN A 13 -0.33 2.10 14.87
C ASN A 13 -0.61 0.81 15.64
N PHE A 14 -1.71 0.13 15.38
CA PHE A 14 -2.04 -1.11 16.07
C PHE A 14 -2.94 -2.02 15.23
N TYR A 15 -2.95 -3.30 15.58
CA TYR A 15 -4.03 -4.18 15.21
C TYR A 15 -4.56 -4.93 16.42
N LYS A 16 -5.86 -5.24 16.39
CA LYS A 16 -6.52 -6.08 17.38
C LYS A 16 -7.19 -7.24 16.67
N LEU A 17 -7.04 -8.43 17.24
CA LEU A 17 -7.66 -9.65 16.76
C LEU A 17 -8.71 -10.11 17.77
N TYR A 18 -9.90 -10.34 17.30
CA TYR A 18 -11.04 -10.84 18.08
C TYR A 18 -11.48 -12.19 17.55
N ASP A 19 -11.97 -13.06 18.42
CA ASP A 19 -12.63 -14.30 18.02
C ASP A 19 -14.04 -14.04 17.47
N LEU A 20 -14.76 -15.11 17.14
CA LEU A 20 -16.14 -15.01 16.68
C LEU A 20 -17.13 -14.57 17.77
N GLY A 21 -16.80 -14.75 19.04
CA GLY A 21 -17.57 -14.29 20.19
C GLY A 21 -17.38 -12.78 20.48
N GLY A 22 -16.38 -12.17 19.88
CA GLY A 22 -16.00 -10.78 20.11
C GLY A 22 -14.96 -10.60 21.20
N ASP A 23 -14.40 -11.69 21.72
CA ASP A 23 -13.35 -11.64 22.73
C ASP A 23 -11.98 -11.31 22.10
N LEU A 24 -11.23 -10.46 22.78
CA LEU A 24 -9.91 -10.03 22.32
C LEU A 24 -8.88 -11.15 22.46
N ILE A 25 -8.38 -11.67 21.33
CA ILE A 25 -7.34 -12.70 21.29
C ILE A 25 -5.94 -12.08 21.36
N LYS A 26 -5.72 -11.00 20.59
CA LYS A 26 -4.42 -10.38 20.45
C LYS A 26 -4.54 -8.86 20.26
N ASN A 27 -3.66 -8.12 20.90
CA ASN A 27 -3.49 -6.70 20.73
C ASN A 27 -2.01 -6.41 20.51
N GLU A 28 -1.66 -5.95 19.33
CA GLU A 28 -0.31 -5.51 18.99
C GLU A 28 -0.33 -4.01 18.77
N LEU A 29 0.37 -3.29 19.61
CA LEU A 29 0.69 -1.89 19.42
C LEU A 29 2.06 -1.81 18.74
N GLU A 30 2.15 -1.01 17.72
CA GLU A 30 3.44 -0.69 17.16
C GLU A 30 4.31 -0.03 18.23
N GLY A 31 5.50 -0.62 18.41
CA GLY A 31 6.46 -0.36 19.44
C GLY A 31 6.40 0.99 20.17
N THR A 32 6.06 0.92 21.43
CA THR A 32 6.22 2.00 22.41
C THR A 32 7.68 2.50 22.57
N ALA A 33 8.60 2.04 21.72
CA ALA A 33 10.03 2.26 21.85
C ALA A 33 10.53 3.59 21.28
N SER A 34 9.72 4.34 20.56
CA SER A 34 10.17 5.64 20.07
C SER A 34 9.75 6.78 20.99
N LYS A 35 10.63 7.10 21.93
CA LYS A 35 10.63 8.39 22.64
C LYS A 35 11.20 9.52 21.75
N THR A 36 11.06 9.43 20.45
CA THR A 36 11.43 10.51 19.56
C THR A 36 10.30 11.52 19.54
N THR A 37 10.66 12.78 19.61
CA THR A 37 9.80 13.96 19.51
C THR A 37 9.17 14.13 18.12
N ASP A 38 8.83 13.05 17.46
CA ASP A 38 8.18 13.08 16.16
C ASP A 38 6.70 13.47 16.33
N THR A 39 6.41 14.70 15.96
CA THR A 39 5.07 15.30 16.01
C THR A 39 4.12 14.72 14.94
N ARG A 40 4.58 13.84 14.05
CA ARG A 40 3.80 13.28 12.93
C ARG A 40 3.21 11.90 13.19
N GLY A 41 3.45 11.35 14.35
CA GLY A 41 3.03 10.00 14.72
C GLY A 41 4.09 9.33 15.57
N GLN A 42 3.76 8.23 16.19
CA GLN A 42 4.65 7.55 17.14
C GLN A 42 5.80 6.78 16.47
N GLY A 43 6.40 7.34 15.45
CA GLY A 43 7.76 7.17 14.94
C GLY A 43 8.35 5.78 14.70
N GLY A 44 7.61 4.70 14.91
CA GLY A 44 8.13 3.35 14.79
C GLY A 44 8.16 2.82 13.36
N LEU A 45 7.13 3.12 12.57
CA LEU A 45 6.98 2.58 11.20
C LEU A 45 8.09 3.04 10.28
N ASP A 46 8.38 4.33 10.26
CA ASP A 46 9.39 4.91 9.38
C ASP A 46 10.78 4.39 9.74
N VAL A 47 11.10 4.31 11.04
CA VAL A 47 12.39 3.78 11.53
C VAL A 47 12.53 2.29 11.16
N ASN A 48 11.49 1.50 11.37
CA ASN A 48 11.50 0.08 11.02
C ASN A 48 11.62 -0.14 9.51
N HIS A 49 10.91 0.67 8.72
CA HIS A 49 10.94 0.57 7.26
C HIS A 49 12.32 0.93 6.71
N VAL A 50 12.90 2.05 7.14
CA VAL A 50 14.25 2.46 6.74
C VAL A 50 15.30 1.49 7.28
N GLY A 51 15.13 1.01 8.51
CA GLY A 51 16.00 -0.02 9.11
C GLY A 51 16.00 -1.30 8.30
N ASN A 52 14.83 -1.78 7.86
CA ASN A 52 14.72 -2.96 7.00
C ASN A 52 15.43 -2.77 5.65
N LEU A 53 15.37 -1.58 5.05
CA LEU A 53 16.13 -1.27 3.84
C LEU A 53 17.64 -1.36 4.06
N PHE A 54 18.15 -0.77 5.16
CA PHE A 54 19.57 -0.86 5.49
C PHE A 54 20.02 -2.30 5.81
N ASP A 55 19.19 -3.06 6.50
CA ASP A 55 19.44 -4.47 6.75
C ASP A 55 19.49 -5.29 5.46
N ALA A 56 18.58 -5.04 4.54
CA ALA A 56 18.56 -5.68 3.22
C ALA A 56 19.84 -5.38 2.44
N ILE A 57 20.30 -4.12 2.43
CA ILE A 57 21.53 -3.72 1.75
C ILE A 57 22.78 -4.38 2.36
N ARG A 58 22.82 -4.51 3.70
CA ARG A 58 24.01 -5.00 4.41
C ARG A 58 24.11 -6.50 4.52
N THR A 59 22.98 -7.19 4.56
CA THR A 59 22.90 -8.61 4.95
C THR A 59 22.04 -9.48 4.03
N ASP A 60 21.61 -8.95 2.89
CA ASP A 60 20.73 -9.63 1.94
C ASP A 60 19.41 -10.14 2.57
N LYS A 61 18.95 -9.52 3.63
CA LYS A 61 17.62 -9.81 4.19
C LYS A 61 16.52 -9.40 3.22
N PRO A 62 15.41 -10.13 3.17
CA PRO A 62 14.28 -9.74 2.34
C PRO A 62 13.68 -8.41 2.79
N LEU A 63 13.24 -7.61 1.83
CA LEU A 63 12.47 -6.41 2.10
C LEU A 63 11.07 -6.79 2.59
N THR A 64 10.56 -6.10 3.61
CA THR A 64 9.18 -6.26 4.10
C THR A 64 8.17 -5.56 3.20
N ALA A 65 8.61 -4.62 2.38
CA ALA A 65 7.81 -3.91 1.38
C ALA A 65 8.54 -3.91 0.04
N GLU A 66 8.40 -4.99 -0.71
CA GLU A 66 9.00 -5.10 -2.03
C GLU A 66 8.33 -4.16 -3.02
N ILE A 67 9.13 -3.60 -3.94
CA ILE A 67 8.62 -2.67 -4.96
C ILE A 67 7.53 -3.30 -5.83
N LYS A 68 7.59 -4.61 -6.06
CA LYS A 68 6.58 -5.34 -6.83
C LYS A 68 5.20 -5.24 -6.18
N ASP A 69 5.11 -5.50 -4.89
CA ASP A 69 3.84 -5.43 -4.14
C ASP A 69 3.39 -3.98 -3.94
N ALA A 70 4.34 -3.09 -3.67
CA ALA A 70 4.06 -1.66 -3.57
C ALA A 70 3.52 -1.07 -4.88
N SER A 71 4.04 -1.53 -6.02
CA SER A 71 3.57 -1.10 -7.34
C SER A 71 2.12 -1.52 -7.61
N ILE A 72 1.73 -2.73 -7.20
CA ILE A 72 0.34 -3.20 -7.33
C ILE A 72 -0.60 -2.35 -6.47
N SER A 73 -0.23 -2.08 -5.23
CA SER A 73 -1.01 -1.25 -4.30
C SER A 73 -1.19 0.18 -4.84
N THR A 74 -0.12 0.78 -5.35
CA THR A 74 -0.15 2.11 -5.97
C THR A 74 -0.99 2.12 -7.23
N HIS A 75 -0.88 1.07 -8.05
CA HIS A 75 -1.66 0.92 -9.26
C HIS A 75 -3.18 0.89 -8.98
N LEU A 76 -3.62 0.19 -7.93
CA LEU A 76 -5.02 0.19 -7.51
C LEU A 76 -5.53 1.60 -7.18
N CYS A 77 -4.72 2.42 -6.50
CA CYS A 77 -5.07 3.81 -6.21
C CYS A 77 -5.22 4.64 -7.51
N HIS A 78 -4.32 4.45 -8.48
CA HIS A 78 -4.43 5.11 -9.77
C HIS A 78 -5.67 4.69 -10.54
N LEU A 79 -6.00 3.39 -10.57
CA LEU A 79 -7.22 2.90 -11.21
C LEU A 79 -8.48 3.48 -10.57
N ALA A 80 -8.50 3.66 -9.25
CA ALA A 80 -9.62 4.31 -8.56
C ALA A 80 -9.77 5.77 -8.97
N ASN A 81 -8.67 6.52 -9.06
CA ASN A 81 -8.68 7.90 -9.56
C ASN A 81 -9.17 7.97 -11.01
N MET A 82 -8.67 7.08 -11.88
CA MET A 82 -9.08 7.01 -13.28
C MET A 82 -10.59 6.71 -13.41
N ALA A 83 -11.14 5.82 -12.59
CA ALA A 83 -12.57 5.52 -12.56
C ALA A 83 -13.39 6.73 -12.11
N GLN A 84 -12.91 7.44 -11.10
CA GLN A 84 -13.55 8.66 -10.59
C GLN A 84 -13.57 9.77 -11.65
N ASP A 85 -12.44 10.03 -12.29
CA ASP A 85 -12.30 11.07 -13.31
C ASP A 85 -13.13 10.74 -14.57
N ALA A 86 -13.23 9.46 -14.91
CA ALA A 86 -14.06 9.00 -16.02
C ALA A 86 -15.56 9.00 -15.70
N GLY A 87 -15.93 8.95 -14.40
CA GLY A 87 -17.31 8.83 -13.93
C GLY A 87 -17.95 7.48 -14.24
N GLU A 88 -17.15 6.41 -14.39
CA GLU A 88 -17.65 5.10 -14.81
C GLU A 88 -16.87 3.94 -14.17
N THR A 89 -17.49 2.76 -14.16
CA THR A 89 -16.83 1.52 -13.73
C THR A 89 -15.85 1.04 -14.78
N LEU A 90 -14.60 0.84 -14.40
CA LEU A 90 -13.56 0.33 -15.28
C LEU A 90 -13.49 -1.19 -15.26
N LYS A 91 -13.36 -1.80 -16.43
CA LYS A 91 -13.01 -3.22 -16.56
C LYS A 91 -11.50 -3.35 -16.63
N ILE A 92 -10.95 -4.16 -15.74
CA ILE A 92 -9.50 -4.35 -15.60
C ILE A 92 -9.15 -5.78 -16.01
N ASP A 93 -8.10 -5.93 -16.78
CA ASP A 93 -7.47 -7.22 -17.04
C ASP A 93 -6.77 -7.69 -15.75
N PRO A 94 -7.18 -8.81 -15.15
CA PRO A 94 -6.63 -9.25 -13.86
C PRO A 94 -5.16 -9.69 -13.93
N ILE A 95 -4.64 -9.99 -15.12
CA ILE A 95 -3.25 -10.43 -15.31
C ILE A 95 -2.32 -9.23 -15.50
N THR A 96 -2.72 -8.28 -16.34
CA THR A 96 -1.88 -7.14 -16.71
C THR A 96 -2.17 -5.87 -15.89
N GLY A 97 -3.30 -5.83 -15.18
CA GLY A 97 -3.80 -4.65 -14.48
C GLY A 97 -4.28 -3.53 -15.40
N LYS A 98 -4.28 -3.73 -16.72
CA LYS A 98 -4.65 -2.70 -17.69
C LYS A 98 -6.16 -2.55 -17.85
N VAL A 99 -6.61 -1.33 -18.12
CA VAL A 99 -8.00 -1.06 -18.46
C VAL A 99 -8.34 -1.65 -19.82
N ILE A 100 -9.48 -2.37 -19.90
CA ILE A 100 -9.93 -3.04 -21.11
C ILE A 100 -10.95 -2.15 -21.84
N ASN A 101 -10.74 -1.96 -23.14
CA ASN A 101 -11.72 -1.36 -24.06
C ASN A 101 -12.19 0.06 -23.65
N ASN A 102 -11.31 0.88 -23.09
CA ASN A 102 -11.64 2.26 -22.74
C ASN A 102 -10.48 3.21 -23.15
N SER A 103 -10.50 3.67 -24.39
CA SER A 103 -9.46 4.56 -24.93
C SER A 103 -9.44 5.95 -24.26
N LYS A 104 -10.58 6.44 -23.78
CA LYS A 104 -10.67 7.73 -23.10
C LYS A 104 -9.88 7.72 -21.79
N VAL A 105 -10.00 6.63 -21.03
CA VAL A 105 -9.33 6.48 -19.75
C VAL A 105 -7.84 6.23 -19.94
N MET A 106 -7.42 5.67 -21.06
CA MET A 106 -6.00 5.45 -21.36
C MET A 106 -5.18 6.73 -21.48
N ASN A 107 -5.81 7.90 -21.65
CA ASN A 107 -5.12 9.19 -21.59
C ASN A 107 -4.56 9.48 -20.19
N TYR A 108 -5.14 8.89 -19.13
CA TYR A 108 -4.65 9.02 -17.76
C TYR A 108 -3.55 7.99 -17.41
N TRP A 109 -3.26 7.05 -18.31
CA TRP A 109 -2.30 5.97 -18.06
C TRP A 109 -0.86 6.45 -17.94
N LYS A 110 -0.51 7.52 -18.62
CA LYS A 110 0.81 8.14 -18.53
C LYS A 110 0.66 9.66 -18.46
N ARG A 111 1.60 10.30 -17.80
CA ARG A 111 1.65 11.76 -17.82
C ARG A 111 2.22 12.24 -19.14
N GLU A 112 1.83 13.46 -19.53
CA GLU A 112 2.48 14.16 -20.62
C GLU A 112 3.85 14.68 -20.16
N TYR A 113 4.87 14.40 -20.91
CA TYR A 113 6.23 14.84 -20.65
C TYR A 113 6.60 15.96 -21.64
N ALA A 114 7.40 16.90 -21.17
CA ALA A 114 8.07 17.83 -22.07
C ALA A 114 8.99 17.05 -23.03
N SER A 115 9.15 17.56 -24.24
CA SER A 115 9.97 16.91 -25.26
C SER A 115 11.38 16.58 -24.73
N GLY A 116 11.82 15.36 -24.87
CA GLY A 116 13.11 14.87 -24.40
C GLY A 116 13.16 14.41 -22.94
N TRP A 117 12.06 14.49 -22.17
CA TRP A 117 11.98 14.07 -20.77
C TRP A 117 11.20 12.76 -20.57
N GLU A 118 10.76 12.12 -21.63
CA GLU A 118 10.11 10.81 -21.54
C GLU A 118 11.12 9.76 -21.05
N PRO A 119 10.76 8.96 -20.01
CA PRO A 119 11.61 7.86 -19.57
C PRO A 119 11.74 6.83 -20.70
N LYS A 120 12.96 6.45 -21.01
CA LYS A 120 13.26 5.36 -21.95
C LYS A 120 13.26 4.05 -21.12
N VAL A 121 12.17 3.31 -21.16
CA VAL A 121 12.00 2.01 -20.50
C VAL A 121 12.00 0.93 -21.53
#